data_75456481f07215918300f50fb927a5a7
#
_entry.id   75456481f07215918300f50fb927a5a7
#
_cell.length_a   1.000
_cell.length_b   1.000
_cell.length_c   1.000
_cell.angle_alpha   90.00
_cell.angle_beta   90.00
_cell.angle_gamma   90.00
#
_symmetry.space_group_name_H-M   'P 1'
#
loop_
_entity.id
_entity.type
_entity.pdbx_description
1 polymer ?
#
loop_
_entity_poly.entity_id
_entity_poly.type
_entity_poly.pdbx_seq_one_letter_code
_entity_poly.pdbx_strand_id
1 'polypeptide(L)'
;IKEIVDNEINIKNKGLPKNFNEFNRIKSIGFSDKKLSELTNLSEDNVRRKRMALKILPVFKKVDTCSAEFKSFTPYMYSTYQRNFSINSECEAYPTQRKKIIILGGGPNRIGQGIEFDYCCCQASFSLKDAGFETIMVNCNPETVSTDYDTSDRLYFEPLKEEYVFNIIKKEKEKGNLVGVIAQFGGQTPIKLSKFLHDNNLPILGTQYSSIDLAEDRDRFRDLLNKLKLKQAESGIAKTFKQAIQIAEKIGLPLMVRPSYVLGGRAMEIVHEKSQLKNFVEEAFKA
;
A
#
# COMPACT_ATOMS: atom_id res chain seq x y z
N ILE A 1 7.35 -5.25 25.35
CA ILE A 1 7.83 -6.37 24.51
C ILE A 1 7.26 -7.68 25.02
N LYS A 2 7.45 -8.06 26.31
CA LYS A 2 6.97 -9.34 26.88
C LYS A 2 5.48 -9.55 26.60
N GLU A 3 4.61 -8.57 26.90
CA GLU A 3 3.16 -8.63 26.63
C GLU A 3 2.85 -8.97 25.16
N ILE A 4 3.59 -8.40 24.19
CA ILE A 4 3.39 -8.66 22.77
C ILE A 4 3.75 -10.12 22.46
N VAL A 5 4.91 -10.59 22.92
CA VAL A 5 5.37 -11.97 22.69
C VAL A 5 4.43 -12.99 23.31
N ASP A 6 4.00 -12.77 24.55
CA ASP A 6 3.06 -13.67 25.26
C ASP A 6 1.71 -13.76 24.53
N ASN A 7 1.20 -12.63 24.01
CA ASN A 7 -0.02 -12.63 23.19
C ASN A 7 0.18 -13.31 21.84
N GLU A 8 1.34 -13.15 21.19
CA GLU A 8 1.65 -13.84 19.94
C GLU A 8 1.62 -15.36 20.10
N ILE A 9 2.25 -15.87 21.16
CA ILE A 9 2.24 -17.30 21.52
C ILE A 9 0.80 -17.78 21.81
N ASN A 10 0.05 -16.99 22.56
CA ASN A 10 -1.32 -17.35 22.94
C ASN A 10 -2.23 -17.43 21.69
N ILE A 11 -2.13 -16.46 20.76
CA ILE A 11 -2.90 -16.42 19.52
C ILE A 11 -2.53 -17.59 18.61
N LYS A 12 -1.25 -17.93 18.50
CA LYS A 12 -0.81 -19.13 17.74
C LYS A 12 -1.45 -20.41 18.28
N ASN A 13 -1.55 -20.55 19.59
CA ASN A 13 -2.04 -21.78 20.22
C ASN A 13 -3.56 -21.85 20.29
N LYS A 14 -4.25 -20.73 20.51
CA LYS A 14 -5.71 -20.69 20.77
C LYS A 14 -6.54 -20.11 19.63
N GLY A 15 -5.88 -19.50 18.63
CA GLY A 15 -6.54 -18.78 17.54
C GLY A 15 -6.98 -17.37 17.92
N LEU A 16 -7.79 -16.74 17.06
CA LEU A 16 -8.31 -15.40 17.29
C LEU A 16 -9.22 -15.32 18.50
N PRO A 17 -9.14 -14.23 19.30
CA PRO A 17 -10.10 -13.97 20.34
C PRO A 17 -11.55 -13.96 19.83
N LYS A 18 -12.47 -14.50 20.63
CA LYS A 18 -13.88 -14.66 20.25
C LYS A 18 -14.78 -13.55 20.80
N ASN A 19 -14.30 -12.78 21.77
CA ASN A 19 -15.07 -11.70 22.39
C ASN A 19 -14.47 -10.34 22.08
N PHE A 20 -15.30 -9.31 22.23
CA PHE A 20 -14.92 -7.92 21.95
C PHE A 20 -13.72 -7.45 22.79
N ASN A 21 -13.74 -7.64 24.09
CA ASN A 21 -12.75 -7.07 25.01
C ASN A 21 -11.34 -7.59 24.73
N GLU A 22 -11.20 -8.89 24.57
CA GLU A 22 -9.92 -9.54 24.30
C GLU A 22 -9.40 -9.16 22.89
N PHE A 23 -10.26 -9.20 21.87
CA PHE A 23 -9.85 -8.86 20.52
C PHE A 23 -9.49 -7.36 20.41
N ASN A 24 -10.28 -6.47 21.01
CA ASN A 24 -9.98 -5.05 21.02
C ASN A 24 -8.66 -4.76 21.76
N ARG A 25 -8.39 -5.46 22.87
CA ARG A 25 -7.11 -5.37 23.57
C ARG A 25 -5.94 -5.77 22.66
N ILE A 26 -6.07 -6.87 21.92
CA ILE A 26 -5.05 -7.30 20.96
C ILE A 26 -4.81 -6.24 19.88
N LYS A 27 -5.87 -5.66 19.33
CA LYS A 27 -5.74 -4.56 18.37
C LYS A 27 -5.06 -3.33 18.99
N SER A 28 -5.41 -2.96 20.20
CA SER A 28 -4.88 -1.77 20.88
C SER A 28 -3.39 -1.85 21.24
N ILE A 29 -2.82 -3.04 21.31
CA ILE A 29 -1.38 -3.24 21.51
C ILE A 29 -0.60 -3.40 20.21
N GLY A 30 -1.27 -3.19 19.04
CA GLY A 30 -0.62 -3.03 17.73
C GLY A 30 -0.67 -4.25 16.80
N PHE A 31 -1.42 -5.31 17.10
CA PHE A 31 -1.58 -6.42 16.16
C PHE A 31 -2.43 -6.02 14.97
N SER A 32 -1.83 -5.96 13.78
CA SER A 32 -2.56 -5.73 12.53
C SER A 32 -3.36 -6.97 12.11
N ASP A 33 -4.40 -6.76 11.28
CA ASP A 33 -5.17 -7.88 10.71
C ASP A 33 -4.26 -8.83 9.93
N LYS A 34 -3.23 -8.30 9.24
CA LYS A 34 -2.19 -9.07 8.55
C LYS A 34 -1.38 -9.95 9.52
N LYS A 35 -0.88 -9.38 10.63
CA LYS A 35 -0.13 -10.16 11.63
C LYS A 35 -1.00 -11.25 12.24
N LEU A 36 -2.26 -10.95 12.56
CA LEU A 36 -3.20 -11.92 13.09
C LEU A 36 -3.51 -13.04 12.08
N SER A 37 -3.59 -12.72 10.80
CA SER A 37 -3.76 -13.72 9.73
C SER A 37 -2.60 -14.71 9.67
N GLU A 38 -1.36 -14.21 9.77
CA GLU A 38 -0.15 -15.03 9.79
C GLU A 38 -0.08 -15.96 11.02
N LEU A 39 -0.47 -15.45 12.19
CA LEU A 39 -0.45 -16.23 13.44
C LEU A 39 -1.50 -17.34 13.48
N THR A 40 -2.62 -17.15 12.78
CA THR A 40 -3.78 -18.05 12.86
C THR A 40 -4.04 -18.85 11.58
N ASN A 41 -3.18 -18.69 10.55
CA ASN A 41 -3.34 -19.29 9.22
C ASN A 41 -4.72 -18.99 8.58
N LEU A 42 -5.31 -17.84 8.92
CA LEU A 42 -6.52 -17.33 8.29
C LEU A 42 -6.14 -16.30 7.22
N SER A 43 -7.04 -16.02 6.26
CA SER A 43 -6.86 -14.88 5.38
C SER A 43 -7.06 -13.56 6.13
N GLU A 44 -6.39 -12.50 5.71
CA GLU A 44 -6.55 -11.15 6.30
C GLU A 44 -8.02 -10.69 6.22
N ASP A 45 -8.71 -11.01 5.12
CA ASP A 45 -10.13 -10.74 4.96
C ASP A 45 -11.00 -11.45 6.02
N ASN A 46 -10.70 -12.71 6.36
CA ASN A 46 -11.42 -13.43 7.41
C ASN A 46 -11.18 -12.82 8.79
N VAL A 47 -9.96 -12.36 9.08
CA VAL A 47 -9.65 -11.64 10.33
C VAL A 47 -10.44 -10.33 10.38
N ARG A 48 -10.41 -9.54 9.29
CA ARG A 48 -11.16 -8.29 9.17
C ARG A 48 -12.66 -8.50 9.37
N ARG A 49 -13.27 -9.50 8.72
CA ARG A 49 -14.71 -9.80 8.88
C ARG A 49 -15.07 -10.16 10.31
N LYS A 50 -14.27 -10.99 10.99
CA LYS A 50 -14.49 -11.35 12.41
C LYS A 50 -14.37 -10.13 13.32
N ARG A 51 -13.37 -9.29 13.12
CA ARG A 51 -13.18 -8.05 13.86
C ARG A 51 -14.38 -7.09 13.67
N MET A 52 -14.83 -6.92 12.43
CA MET A 52 -15.96 -6.05 12.10
C MET A 52 -17.28 -6.59 12.65
N ALA A 53 -17.51 -7.91 12.64
CA ALA A 53 -18.69 -8.53 13.23
C ALA A 53 -18.78 -8.24 14.74
N LEU A 54 -17.65 -8.13 15.40
CA LEU A 54 -17.56 -7.71 16.82
C LEU A 54 -17.60 -6.18 17.01
N LYS A 55 -17.79 -5.38 15.92
CA LYS A 55 -17.81 -3.91 15.93
C LYS A 55 -16.50 -3.27 16.46
N ILE A 56 -15.40 -3.98 16.34
CA ILE A 56 -14.06 -3.47 16.69
C ILE A 56 -13.55 -2.63 15.53
N LEU A 57 -13.61 -1.33 15.68
CA LEU A 57 -13.18 -0.33 14.69
C LEU A 57 -12.20 0.64 15.34
N PRO A 58 -11.20 1.15 14.58
CA PRO A 58 -10.36 2.21 15.09
C PRO A 58 -11.14 3.53 15.16
N VAL A 59 -10.70 4.40 16.03
CA VAL A 59 -11.04 5.82 16.00
C VAL A 59 -9.87 6.60 15.40
N PHE A 60 -10.18 7.71 14.77
CA PHE A 60 -9.16 8.61 14.22
C PHE A 60 -9.01 9.81 15.15
N LYS A 61 -7.76 10.12 15.49
CA LYS A 61 -7.38 11.24 16.34
C LYS A 61 -6.57 12.23 15.55
N LYS A 62 -6.70 13.52 15.85
CA LYS A 62 -5.84 14.56 15.32
C LYS A 62 -4.49 14.52 16.02
N VAL A 63 -3.43 14.78 15.25
CA VAL A 63 -2.11 15.01 15.82
C VAL A 63 -2.13 16.38 16.51
N ASP A 64 -1.89 16.40 17.80
CA ASP A 64 -1.76 17.62 18.56
C ASP A 64 -0.37 18.22 18.34
N THR A 65 -0.32 19.30 17.56
CA THR A 65 0.92 20.04 17.26
C THR A 65 1.19 21.19 18.22
N CYS A 66 0.30 21.39 19.21
CA CYS A 66 0.29 22.54 20.12
C CYS A 66 0.45 22.13 21.60
N SER A 67 0.82 20.88 21.91
CA SER A 67 1.01 20.37 23.28
C SER A 67 -0.17 20.62 24.21
N ALA A 68 -1.39 20.55 23.69
CA ALA A 68 -2.67 20.83 24.33
C ALA A 68 -2.82 22.29 24.88
N GLU A 69 -1.89 23.18 24.59
CA GLU A 69 -2.02 24.61 24.97
C GLU A 69 -3.06 25.34 24.14
N PHE A 70 -3.16 24.98 22.87
CA PHE A 70 -4.12 25.53 21.91
C PHE A 70 -4.76 24.43 21.06
N LYS A 71 -5.94 24.72 20.50
CA LYS A 71 -6.57 23.80 19.57
C LYS A 71 -5.76 23.67 18.29
N SER A 72 -5.30 22.45 17.97
CA SER A 72 -4.62 22.15 16.73
C SER A 72 -5.58 22.21 15.54
N PHE A 73 -5.24 22.97 14.52
CA PHE A 73 -6.00 23.08 13.27
C PHE A 73 -5.38 22.28 12.12
N THR A 74 -4.26 21.58 12.36
CA THR A 74 -3.62 20.76 11.34
C THR A 74 -4.54 19.64 10.85
N PRO A 75 -4.50 19.31 9.53
CA PRO A 75 -5.33 18.26 8.96
C PRO A 75 -4.86 16.84 9.29
N TYR A 76 -3.87 16.68 10.16
CA TYR A 76 -3.15 15.45 10.46
C TYR A 76 -3.95 14.52 11.36
N MET A 77 -4.17 13.30 10.90
CA MET A 77 -4.90 12.26 11.64
C MET A 77 -4.14 10.95 11.65
N TYR A 78 -4.35 10.18 12.70
CA TYR A 78 -3.89 8.79 12.83
C TYR A 78 -4.99 7.93 13.45
N SER A 79 -4.93 6.62 13.21
CA SER A 79 -5.88 5.67 13.81
C SER A 79 -5.36 5.05 15.10
N THR A 80 -6.27 4.73 16.00
CA THR A 80 -5.96 3.98 17.22
C THR A 80 -7.14 3.10 17.63
N TYR A 81 -6.83 1.94 18.24
CA TYR A 81 -7.81 1.10 18.92
C TYR A 81 -7.74 1.38 20.43
N GLN A 82 -8.78 1.97 20.98
CA GLN A 82 -8.80 2.39 22.38
C GLN A 82 -9.06 1.20 23.31
N ARG A 83 -8.29 1.08 24.40
CA ARG A 83 -8.41 0.00 25.39
C ARG A 83 -9.64 0.09 26.26
N ASN A 84 -10.08 1.28 26.60
CA ASN A 84 -11.18 1.51 27.51
C ASN A 84 -12.31 2.29 26.85
N PHE A 85 -13.53 1.87 27.11
CA PHE A 85 -14.75 2.62 26.81
C PHE A 85 -14.88 3.81 27.78
N SER A 86 -13.94 4.75 27.77
CA SER A 86 -14.29 6.05 28.30
C SER A 86 -15.39 6.61 27.42
N ILE A 87 -16.42 7.14 28.02
CA ILE A 87 -17.60 7.74 27.40
C ILE A 87 -17.25 8.77 26.31
N ASN A 88 -15.98 9.16 26.18
CA ASN A 88 -15.42 10.16 25.28
C ASN A 88 -14.41 9.61 24.24
N SER A 89 -14.60 8.38 23.74
CA SER A 89 -13.82 7.88 22.61
C SER A 89 -14.28 8.50 21.30
N GLU A 90 -14.38 9.83 21.25
CA GLU A 90 -14.81 10.52 20.04
C GLU A 90 -13.77 10.39 18.94
N CYS A 91 -14.24 9.95 17.78
CA CYS A 91 -13.46 9.97 16.56
C CYS A 91 -13.39 11.41 16.04
N GLU A 92 -12.22 11.97 15.92
CA GLU A 92 -11.97 13.35 15.51
C GLU A 92 -11.89 13.55 13.99
N ALA A 93 -12.17 12.50 13.23
CA ALA A 93 -12.13 12.59 11.77
C ALA A 93 -13.23 13.53 11.22
N TYR A 94 -14.44 13.55 11.81
CA TYR A 94 -15.57 14.40 11.39
C TYR A 94 -15.72 14.52 9.87
N PRO A 95 -16.09 13.47 9.14
CA PRO A 95 -16.23 13.52 7.69
C PRO A 95 -17.20 14.61 7.23
N THR A 96 -16.88 15.31 6.14
CA THR A 96 -17.71 16.38 5.58
C THR A 96 -18.77 15.85 4.63
N GLN A 97 -19.69 16.71 4.17
CA GLN A 97 -20.72 16.40 3.15
C GLN A 97 -20.19 16.59 1.72
N ARG A 98 -18.94 17.05 1.54
CA ARG A 98 -18.36 17.33 0.22
C ARG A 98 -18.17 16.07 -0.61
N LYS A 99 -17.99 16.24 -1.92
CA LYS A 99 -17.44 15.20 -2.81
C LYS A 99 -15.95 15.04 -2.51
N LYS A 100 -15.50 13.81 -2.29
CA LYS A 100 -14.16 13.50 -1.79
C LYS A 100 -13.41 12.58 -2.72
N ILE A 101 -12.09 12.76 -2.78
CA ILE A 101 -11.17 11.87 -3.47
C ILE A 101 -10.01 11.56 -2.53
N ILE A 102 -9.70 10.27 -2.40
CA ILE A 102 -8.54 9.79 -1.64
C ILE A 102 -7.36 9.61 -2.59
N ILE A 103 -6.20 10.12 -2.20
CA ILE A 103 -4.92 9.96 -2.89
C ILE A 103 -4.02 9.11 -1.99
N LEU A 104 -3.57 7.98 -2.51
CA LEU A 104 -2.60 7.13 -1.80
C LEU A 104 -1.19 7.58 -2.17
N GLY A 105 -0.43 8.03 -1.19
CA GLY A 105 0.95 8.52 -1.34
C GLY A 105 1.98 7.41 -1.54
N GLY A 106 3.26 7.78 -1.60
CA GLY A 106 4.36 6.87 -1.89
C GLY A 106 4.74 5.89 -0.77
N GLY A 107 4.32 6.18 0.46
CA GLY A 107 4.77 5.42 1.62
C GLY A 107 6.23 5.71 1.97
N PRO A 108 6.95 4.76 2.57
CA PRO A 108 8.35 4.93 2.92
C PRO A 108 9.23 5.15 1.69
N ASN A 109 10.23 6.02 1.80
CA ASN A 109 11.22 6.20 0.75
C ASN A 109 12.00 4.90 0.52
N ARG A 110 12.27 4.61 -0.76
CA ARG A 110 13.01 3.42 -1.18
C ARG A 110 14.11 3.81 -2.15
N ILE A 111 15.23 3.11 -2.09
CA ILE A 111 16.31 3.26 -3.08
C ILE A 111 15.73 2.98 -4.48
N GLY A 112 15.98 3.89 -5.41
CA GLY A 112 15.49 3.79 -6.80
C GLY A 112 14.11 4.38 -7.04
N GLN A 113 13.48 5.00 -6.01
CA GLN A 113 12.30 5.85 -6.15
C GLN A 113 12.72 7.31 -6.00
N GLY A 114 12.27 8.15 -6.92
CA GLY A 114 12.53 9.59 -6.88
C GLY A 114 11.34 10.38 -6.36
N ILE A 115 11.50 11.69 -6.32
CA ILE A 115 10.50 12.66 -5.85
C ILE A 115 9.28 12.74 -6.77
N GLU A 116 9.34 12.22 -7.99
CA GLU A 116 8.27 12.27 -8.98
C GLU A 116 6.95 11.68 -8.46
N PHE A 117 7.00 10.65 -7.64
CA PHE A 117 5.79 10.04 -7.07
C PHE A 117 5.10 10.97 -6.07
N ASP A 118 5.87 11.65 -5.24
CA ASP A 118 5.33 12.63 -4.30
C ASP A 118 4.81 13.86 -5.02
N TYR A 119 5.55 14.36 -6.00
CA TYR A 119 5.14 15.47 -6.87
C TYR A 119 3.81 15.18 -7.57
N CYS A 120 3.62 13.97 -8.13
CA CYS A 120 2.35 13.58 -8.74
C CYS A 120 1.19 13.60 -7.75
N CYS A 121 1.40 13.15 -6.52
CA CYS A 121 0.39 13.18 -5.47
C CYS A 121 0.01 14.62 -5.10
N CYS A 122 0.99 15.52 -4.97
CA CYS A 122 0.75 16.95 -4.69
C CYS A 122 -0.03 17.62 -5.82
N GLN A 123 0.41 17.44 -7.08
CA GLN A 123 -0.27 18.04 -8.23
C GLN A 123 -1.71 17.52 -8.39
N ALA A 124 -1.92 16.22 -8.12
CA ALA A 124 -3.28 15.66 -8.09
C ALA A 124 -4.14 16.33 -7.01
N SER A 125 -3.59 16.54 -5.82
CA SER A 125 -4.31 17.19 -4.73
C SER A 125 -4.71 18.62 -5.10
N PHE A 126 -3.78 19.42 -5.62
CA PHE A 126 -4.04 20.80 -6.02
C PHE A 126 -5.10 20.89 -7.13
N SER A 127 -4.92 20.10 -8.20
CA SER A 127 -5.88 20.08 -9.32
C SER A 127 -7.29 19.67 -8.89
N LEU A 128 -7.40 18.72 -7.97
CA LEU A 128 -8.67 18.26 -7.44
C LEU A 128 -9.32 19.30 -6.51
N LYS A 129 -8.53 20.01 -5.69
CA LYS A 129 -9.02 21.15 -4.90
C LYS A 129 -9.58 22.24 -5.79
N ASP A 130 -8.86 22.61 -6.85
CA ASP A 130 -9.31 23.60 -7.84
C ASP A 130 -10.60 23.15 -8.54
N ALA A 131 -10.78 21.86 -8.77
CA ALA A 131 -12.00 21.28 -9.31
C ALA A 131 -13.15 21.16 -8.27
N GLY A 132 -12.96 21.61 -7.02
CA GLY A 132 -13.98 21.67 -5.98
C GLY A 132 -14.15 20.39 -5.15
N PHE A 133 -13.25 19.41 -5.28
CA PHE A 133 -13.26 18.21 -4.43
C PHE A 133 -12.56 18.46 -3.09
N GLU A 134 -13.00 17.76 -2.06
CA GLU A 134 -12.22 17.60 -0.83
C GLU A 134 -11.16 16.53 -1.07
N THR A 135 -9.91 16.90 -0.88
CA THR A 135 -8.78 15.98 -1.09
C THR A 135 -8.33 15.36 0.22
N ILE A 136 -8.15 14.04 0.19
CA ILE A 136 -7.74 13.25 1.34
C ILE A 136 -6.45 12.52 0.97
N MET A 137 -5.35 12.91 1.61
CA MET A 137 -4.06 12.22 1.44
C MET A 137 -3.93 11.10 2.47
N VAL A 138 -3.42 9.95 2.05
CA VAL A 138 -3.01 8.86 2.94
C VAL A 138 -1.54 8.56 2.68
N ASN A 139 -0.69 8.83 3.64
CA ASN A 139 0.74 8.55 3.54
C ASN A 139 1.34 8.31 4.93
N CYS A 140 2.40 7.52 5.02
CA CYS A 140 3.10 7.25 6.28
C CYS A 140 4.50 7.88 6.36
N ASN A 141 4.92 8.64 5.36
CA ASN A 141 6.18 9.36 5.36
C ASN A 141 5.94 10.82 5.81
N PRO A 142 6.43 11.23 6.99
CA PRO A 142 6.24 12.60 7.46
C PRO A 142 7.22 13.60 6.82
N GLU A 143 8.24 13.12 6.12
CA GLU A 143 9.32 13.92 5.53
C GLU A 143 9.14 14.12 4.02
N THR A 144 7.92 14.43 3.58
CA THR A 144 7.63 14.62 2.16
C THR A 144 6.53 15.65 1.93
N VAL A 145 6.55 16.34 0.79
CA VAL A 145 5.66 17.47 0.49
C VAL A 145 4.18 17.08 0.44
N SER A 146 3.86 15.86 0.03
CA SER A 146 2.45 15.39 0.04
C SER A 146 1.85 15.31 1.45
N THR A 147 2.67 15.34 2.48
CA THR A 147 2.26 15.34 3.89
C THR A 147 2.35 16.72 4.55
N ASP A 148 2.64 17.77 3.79
CA ASP A 148 2.57 19.14 4.31
C ASP A 148 1.11 19.55 4.59
N TYR A 149 0.93 20.42 5.58
CA TYR A 149 -0.40 20.78 6.11
C TYR A 149 -1.31 21.49 5.10
N ASP A 150 -0.77 22.06 4.05
CA ASP A 150 -1.49 22.83 3.02
C ASP A 150 -1.70 22.04 1.70
N THR A 151 -1.09 20.88 1.56
CA THR A 151 -1.17 20.05 0.34
C THR A 151 -2.56 19.44 0.15
N SER A 152 -3.20 18.93 1.20
CA SER A 152 -4.53 18.32 1.13
C SER A 152 -5.46 18.87 2.21
N ASP A 153 -6.78 18.73 2.01
CA ASP A 153 -7.76 19.17 3.03
C ASP A 153 -7.70 18.27 4.28
N ARG A 154 -7.32 17.01 4.10
CA ARG A 154 -7.23 16.00 5.16
C ARG A 154 -6.03 15.09 4.90
N LEU A 155 -5.30 14.76 5.94
CA LEU A 155 -4.17 13.85 5.87
C LEU A 155 -4.30 12.76 6.94
N TYR A 156 -4.22 11.51 6.50
CA TYR A 156 -4.10 10.35 7.38
C TYR A 156 -2.67 9.82 7.35
N PHE A 157 -1.96 9.96 8.47
CA PHE A 157 -0.67 9.32 8.68
C PHE A 157 -0.89 7.84 9.01
N GLU A 158 -0.99 7.03 7.96
CA GLU A 158 -1.28 5.61 8.08
C GLU A 158 -0.44 4.78 7.11
N PRO A 159 -0.09 3.56 7.50
CA PRO A 159 0.54 2.61 6.59
C PRO A 159 -0.36 2.34 5.37
N LEU A 160 0.24 2.30 4.18
CA LEU A 160 -0.45 1.95 2.94
C LEU A 160 -0.66 0.43 2.87
N LYS A 161 -1.54 -0.08 3.73
CA LYS A 161 -1.94 -1.49 3.82
C LYS A 161 -3.46 -1.60 3.84
N GLU A 162 -3.96 -2.77 3.49
CA GLU A 162 -5.40 -3.05 3.31
C GLU A 162 -6.25 -2.61 4.51
N GLU A 163 -5.87 -3.01 5.72
CA GLU A 163 -6.61 -2.70 6.95
C GLU A 163 -6.81 -1.19 7.13
N TYR A 164 -5.71 -0.43 7.05
CA TYR A 164 -5.72 1.01 7.34
C TYR A 164 -6.49 1.79 6.28
N VAL A 165 -6.18 1.52 5.00
CA VAL A 165 -6.88 2.18 3.87
C VAL A 165 -8.37 1.85 3.88
N PHE A 166 -8.75 0.61 4.19
CA PHE A 166 -10.16 0.22 4.30
C PHE A 166 -10.89 0.98 5.41
N ASN A 167 -10.27 1.10 6.59
CA ASN A 167 -10.86 1.80 7.73
C ASN A 167 -11.05 3.30 7.42
N ILE A 168 -10.08 3.95 6.75
CA ILE A 168 -10.18 5.34 6.30
C ILE A 168 -11.35 5.49 5.31
N ILE A 169 -11.39 4.66 4.27
CA ILE A 169 -12.45 4.69 3.27
C ILE A 169 -13.82 4.51 3.92
N LYS A 170 -13.94 3.54 4.83
CA LYS A 170 -15.18 3.30 5.57
C LYS A 170 -15.59 4.51 6.38
N LYS A 171 -14.64 5.16 7.06
CA LYS A 171 -14.91 6.36 7.86
C LYS A 171 -15.35 7.53 6.98
N GLU A 172 -14.65 7.78 5.89
CA GLU A 172 -14.95 8.90 5.01
C GLU A 172 -16.26 8.73 4.22
N LYS A 173 -16.70 7.48 4.02
CA LYS A 173 -18.02 7.18 3.44
C LYS A 173 -19.21 7.41 4.39
N GLU A 174 -19.00 7.66 5.68
CA GLU A 174 -20.09 7.92 6.62
C GLU A 174 -20.86 9.21 6.28
N LYS A 175 -20.19 10.19 5.68
CA LYS A 175 -20.81 11.44 5.21
C LYS A 175 -20.26 11.86 3.87
N GLY A 176 -21.10 12.53 3.07
CA GLY A 176 -20.73 13.02 1.76
C GLY A 176 -20.58 11.90 0.72
N ASN A 177 -19.91 12.21 -0.38
CA ASN A 177 -19.73 11.31 -1.50
C ASN A 177 -18.23 11.04 -1.74
N LEU A 178 -17.77 9.86 -1.41
CA LEU A 178 -16.45 9.39 -1.82
C LEU A 178 -16.51 8.95 -3.29
N VAL A 179 -15.96 9.80 -4.17
CA VAL A 179 -15.95 9.60 -5.63
C VAL A 179 -14.99 8.45 -6.00
N GLY A 180 -13.83 8.36 -5.34
CA GLY A 180 -12.91 7.27 -5.54
C GLY A 180 -11.53 7.46 -4.91
N VAL A 181 -10.64 6.54 -5.28
CA VAL A 181 -9.27 6.43 -4.76
C VAL A 181 -8.28 6.46 -5.92
N ILE A 182 -7.28 7.32 -5.85
CA ILE A 182 -6.14 7.33 -6.77
C ILE A 182 -5.04 6.47 -6.15
N ALA A 183 -4.69 5.36 -6.81
CA ALA A 183 -3.75 4.36 -6.29
C ALA A 183 -2.42 4.29 -7.06
N GLN A 184 -2.24 5.07 -8.13
CA GLN A 184 -1.09 4.91 -9.03
C GLN A 184 0.00 5.98 -8.87
N PHE A 185 -0.33 7.16 -8.36
CA PHE A 185 0.62 8.28 -8.30
C PHE A 185 1.71 8.09 -7.26
N GLY A 186 1.46 7.38 -6.19
CA GLY A 186 2.46 7.06 -5.16
C GLY A 186 3.44 5.93 -5.53
N GLY A 187 3.43 5.44 -6.76
CA GLY A 187 4.32 4.38 -7.24
C GLY A 187 3.94 2.99 -6.75
N GLN A 188 4.92 2.12 -6.59
CA GLN A 188 4.71 0.69 -6.35
C GLN A 188 3.99 0.34 -5.03
N THR A 189 4.08 1.19 -4.01
CA THR A 189 3.46 0.91 -2.72
C THR A 189 1.93 0.93 -2.80
N PRO A 190 1.28 2.01 -3.27
CA PRO A 190 -0.17 2.06 -3.38
C PRO A 190 -0.72 1.20 -4.53
N ILE A 191 0.04 0.99 -5.62
CA ILE A 191 -0.38 0.12 -6.74
C ILE A 191 -0.71 -1.30 -6.24
N LYS A 192 0.02 -1.83 -5.27
CA LYS A 192 -0.25 -3.15 -4.67
C LYS A 192 -1.62 -3.26 -3.99
N LEU A 193 -2.23 -2.12 -3.64
CA LEU A 193 -3.59 -2.08 -3.08
C LEU A 193 -4.68 -2.10 -4.15
N SER A 194 -4.36 -1.96 -5.44
CA SER A 194 -5.34 -1.89 -6.52
C SER A 194 -6.25 -3.13 -6.59
N LYS A 195 -5.67 -4.33 -6.40
CA LYS A 195 -6.44 -5.58 -6.31
C LYS A 195 -7.42 -5.54 -5.15
N PHE A 196 -6.96 -5.18 -3.97
CA PHE A 196 -7.79 -5.07 -2.77
C PHE A 196 -8.94 -4.08 -2.95
N LEU A 197 -8.67 -2.90 -3.52
CA LEU A 197 -9.69 -1.90 -3.82
C LEU A 197 -10.74 -2.46 -4.78
N HIS A 198 -10.31 -3.11 -5.85
CA HIS A 198 -11.20 -3.75 -6.83
C HIS A 198 -12.07 -4.83 -6.21
N ASP A 199 -11.47 -5.79 -5.47
CA ASP A 199 -12.18 -6.92 -4.86
C ASP A 199 -13.19 -6.48 -3.80
N ASN A 200 -13.02 -5.29 -3.20
CA ASN A 200 -13.95 -4.70 -2.23
C ASN A 200 -14.92 -3.67 -2.87
N ASN A 201 -15.02 -3.61 -4.20
CA ASN A 201 -15.88 -2.67 -4.94
C ASN A 201 -15.64 -1.20 -4.53
N LEU A 202 -14.37 -0.84 -4.29
CA LEU A 202 -13.95 0.52 -4.00
C LEU A 202 -13.52 1.19 -5.32
N PRO A 203 -14.10 2.33 -5.69
CA PRO A 203 -13.85 2.92 -6.99
C PRO A 203 -12.41 3.41 -7.12
N ILE A 204 -11.71 2.89 -8.12
CA ILE A 204 -10.36 3.34 -8.49
C ILE A 204 -10.51 4.41 -9.57
N LEU A 205 -9.94 5.60 -9.34
CA LEU A 205 -9.90 6.68 -10.32
C LEU A 205 -8.64 6.57 -11.18
N GLY A 206 -8.79 6.94 -12.45
CA GLY A 206 -7.73 6.82 -13.44
C GLY A 206 -7.64 5.40 -14.00
N THR A 207 -6.46 4.79 -13.96
CA THR A 207 -6.24 3.45 -14.52
C THR A 207 -6.93 2.38 -13.68
N GLN A 208 -7.77 1.57 -14.31
CA GLN A 208 -8.50 0.50 -13.64
C GLN A 208 -7.59 -0.68 -13.28
N TYR A 209 -8.00 -1.46 -12.27
CA TYR A 209 -7.23 -2.60 -11.78
C TYR A 209 -6.78 -3.56 -12.89
N SER A 210 -7.65 -3.90 -13.84
CA SER A 210 -7.32 -4.82 -14.93
C SER A 210 -6.16 -4.33 -15.82
N SER A 211 -6.07 -3.02 -16.02
CA SER A 211 -4.99 -2.40 -16.80
C SER A 211 -3.71 -2.28 -15.98
N ILE A 212 -3.82 -2.00 -14.68
CA ILE A 212 -2.68 -2.00 -13.76
C ILE A 212 -2.07 -3.40 -13.70
N ASP A 213 -2.89 -4.42 -13.47
CA ASP A 213 -2.47 -5.82 -13.39
C ASP A 213 -1.81 -6.31 -14.69
N LEU A 214 -2.37 -5.90 -15.84
CA LEU A 214 -1.77 -6.18 -17.15
C LEU A 214 -0.39 -5.52 -17.31
N ALA A 215 -0.25 -4.27 -16.87
CA ALA A 215 1.00 -3.52 -16.99
C ALA A 215 2.10 -4.01 -16.04
N GLU A 216 1.72 -4.52 -14.87
CA GLU A 216 2.66 -5.07 -13.88
C GLU A 216 3.14 -6.50 -14.25
N ASP A 217 2.35 -7.25 -15.01
CA ASP A 217 2.73 -8.57 -15.51
C ASP A 217 3.58 -8.46 -16.78
N ARG A 218 4.85 -8.80 -16.67
CA ARG A 218 5.84 -8.63 -17.77
C ARG A 218 5.50 -9.43 -19.03
N ASP A 219 4.99 -10.65 -18.89
CA ASP A 219 4.64 -11.48 -20.03
C ASP A 219 3.40 -10.94 -20.74
N ARG A 220 2.35 -10.62 -19.97
CA ARG A 220 1.13 -10.03 -20.52
C ARG A 220 1.38 -8.66 -21.15
N PHE A 221 2.24 -7.85 -20.53
CA PHE A 221 2.61 -6.54 -21.07
C PHE A 221 3.42 -6.67 -22.38
N ARG A 222 4.39 -7.59 -22.43
CA ARG A 222 5.11 -7.91 -23.66
C ARG A 222 4.16 -8.32 -24.79
N ASP A 223 3.19 -9.19 -24.49
CA ASP A 223 2.20 -9.64 -25.49
C ASP A 223 1.29 -8.48 -25.95
N LEU A 224 0.95 -7.56 -25.07
CA LEU A 224 0.26 -6.33 -25.42
C LEU A 224 1.08 -5.46 -26.38
N LEU A 225 2.37 -5.24 -26.08
CA LEU A 225 3.26 -4.46 -26.95
C LEU A 225 3.39 -5.11 -28.34
N ASN A 226 3.49 -6.43 -28.40
CA ASN A 226 3.52 -7.18 -29.65
C ASN A 226 2.23 -7.00 -30.47
N LYS A 227 1.05 -7.07 -29.83
CA LYS A 227 -0.26 -6.80 -30.47
C LYS A 227 -0.35 -5.38 -31.03
N LEU A 228 0.19 -4.42 -30.31
CA LEU A 228 0.24 -3.02 -30.72
C LEU A 228 1.35 -2.72 -31.73
N LYS A 229 2.16 -3.72 -32.12
CA LYS A 229 3.31 -3.59 -33.02
C LYS A 229 4.33 -2.53 -32.53
N LEU A 230 4.44 -2.35 -31.23
CA LEU A 230 5.43 -1.47 -30.62
C LEU A 230 6.76 -2.19 -30.50
N LYS A 231 7.85 -1.50 -30.83
CA LYS A 231 9.20 -2.05 -30.74
C LYS A 231 9.59 -2.20 -29.26
N GLN A 232 10.13 -3.36 -28.93
CA GLN A 232 10.72 -3.67 -27.64
C GLN A 232 11.97 -4.53 -27.83
N ALA A 233 12.86 -4.53 -26.84
CA ALA A 233 13.99 -5.45 -26.84
C ALA A 233 13.50 -6.90 -26.75
N GLU A 234 14.18 -7.80 -27.45
CA GLU A 234 13.92 -9.23 -27.26
C GLU A 234 14.18 -9.62 -25.82
N SER A 235 13.25 -10.36 -25.22
CA SER A 235 13.31 -10.70 -23.81
C SER A 235 12.71 -12.07 -23.55
N GLY A 236 13.10 -12.68 -22.41
CA GLY A 236 12.51 -13.92 -21.94
C GLY A 236 12.59 -14.01 -20.42
N ILE A 237 11.68 -14.79 -19.83
CA ILE A 237 11.64 -15.02 -18.40
C ILE A 237 12.14 -16.44 -18.12
N ALA A 238 13.13 -16.57 -17.24
CA ALA A 238 13.69 -17.83 -16.81
C ALA A 238 13.40 -18.06 -15.31
N LYS A 239 12.91 -19.24 -14.99
CA LYS A 239 12.75 -19.71 -13.60
C LYS A 239 13.82 -20.74 -13.21
N THR A 240 14.62 -21.19 -14.18
CA THR A 240 15.71 -22.14 -13.97
C THR A 240 16.92 -21.73 -14.81
N PHE A 241 18.10 -22.17 -14.39
CA PHE A 241 19.32 -21.92 -15.12
C PHE A 241 19.26 -22.48 -16.57
N LYS A 242 18.71 -23.68 -16.76
CA LYS A 242 18.53 -24.29 -18.08
C LYS A 242 17.68 -23.40 -19.02
N GLN A 243 16.57 -22.85 -18.50
CA GLN A 243 15.75 -21.92 -19.28
C GLN A 243 16.50 -20.62 -19.61
N ALA A 244 17.30 -20.10 -18.68
CA ALA A 244 18.09 -18.90 -18.91
C ALA A 244 19.10 -19.09 -20.07
N ILE A 245 19.77 -20.23 -20.13
CA ILE A 245 20.67 -20.58 -21.25
C ILE A 245 19.92 -20.63 -22.58
N GLN A 246 18.80 -21.34 -22.64
CA GLN A 246 18.00 -21.46 -23.87
C GLN A 246 17.51 -20.10 -24.37
N ILE A 247 17.10 -19.23 -23.46
CA ILE A 247 16.67 -17.86 -23.79
C ILE A 247 17.87 -17.05 -24.28
N ALA A 248 19.02 -17.13 -23.61
CA ALA A 248 20.22 -16.43 -24.00
C ALA A 248 20.73 -16.85 -25.40
N GLU A 249 20.61 -18.13 -25.72
CA GLU A 249 20.96 -18.64 -27.06
C GLU A 249 20.02 -18.12 -28.15
N LYS A 250 18.76 -17.92 -27.82
CA LYS A 250 17.75 -17.37 -28.74
C LYS A 250 17.92 -15.87 -28.96
N ILE A 251 18.16 -15.11 -27.88
CA ILE A 251 18.28 -13.64 -27.91
C ILE A 251 19.64 -13.21 -28.49
N GLY A 252 20.70 -13.98 -28.19
CA GLY A 252 22.08 -13.62 -28.53
C GLY A 252 22.75 -12.74 -27.46
N LEU A 253 24.04 -12.45 -27.70
CA LEU A 253 24.87 -11.63 -26.84
C LEU A 253 25.22 -10.31 -27.56
N PRO A 254 25.41 -9.19 -26.85
CA PRO A 254 25.28 -9.03 -25.40
C PRO A 254 23.81 -9.01 -24.94
N LEU A 255 23.55 -9.51 -23.73
CA LEU A 255 22.23 -9.47 -23.12
C LEU A 255 22.30 -8.99 -21.67
N MET A 256 21.18 -8.46 -21.14
CA MET A 256 21.08 -8.05 -19.77
C MET A 256 20.34 -9.12 -18.95
N VAL A 257 20.97 -9.61 -17.87
CA VAL A 257 20.33 -10.43 -16.84
C VAL A 257 19.77 -9.51 -15.77
N ARG A 258 18.47 -9.69 -15.43
CA ARG A 258 17.80 -8.87 -14.46
C ARG A 258 16.89 -9.72 -13.56
N PRO A 259 17.03 -9.69 -12.22
CA PRO A 259 16.08 -10.31 -11.31
C PRO A 259 14.69 -9.67 -11.41
N SER A 260 13.65 -10.44 -11.11
CA SER A 260 12.27 -9.95 -11.28
C SER A 260 11.84 -8.94 -10.21
N TYR A 261 12.38 -9.03 -9.00
CA TYR A 261 11.87 -8.29 -7.83
C TYR A 261 12.90 -7.36 -7.19
N VAL A 262 13.85 -6.86 -7.95
CA VAL A 262 14.88 -5.93 -7.45
C VAL A 262 14.60 -4.49 -7.87
N LEU A 263 14.99 -3.55 -7.00
CA LEU A 263 14.96 -2.11 -7.23
C LEU A 263 16.38 -1.55 -7.35
N GLY A 264 16.51 -0.44 -8.07
CA GLY A 264 17.77 0.31 -8.17
C GLY A 264 18.89 -0.43 -8.90
N GLY A 265 18.55 -1.34 -9.82
CA GLY A 265 19.56 -2.04 -10.63
C GLY A 265 20.36 -3.12 -9.91
N ARG A 266 19.97 -3.50 -8.69
CA ARG A 266 20.66 -4.56 -7.94
C ARG A 266 20.68 -5.87 -8.73
N ALA A 267 21.87 -6.50 -8.81
CA ALA A 267 22.10 -7.74 -9.54
C ALA A 267 21.64 -7.70 -11.02
N MET A 268 21.67 -6.50 -11.62
CA MET A 268 21.51 -6.33 -13.08
C MET A 268 22.88 -6.27 -13.71
N GLU A 269 23.15 -7.21 -14.65
CA GLU A 269 24.45 -7.33 -15.29
C GLU A 269 24.30 -7.50 -16.80
N ILE A 270 25.23 -6.88 -17.52
CA ILE A 270 25.35 -7.08 -18.98
C ILE A 270 26.32 -8.23 -19.23
N VAL A 271 25.80 -9.27 -19.85
CA VAL A 271 26.56 -10.47 -20.21
C VAL A 271 27.04 -10.37 -21.65
N HIS A 272 28.35 -10.33 -21.84
CA HIS A 272 28.98 -10.27 -23.15
C HIS A 272 29.41 -11.66 -23.65
N GLU A 273 29.67 -12.61 -22.73
CA GLU A 273 30.18 -13.94 -23.06
C GLU A 273 29.39 -15.03 -22.34
N LYS A 274 29.23 -16.19 -22.99
CA LYS A 274 28.54 -17.37 -22.40
C LYS A 274 29.18 -17.83 -21.07
N SER A 275 30.47 -17.67 -20.90
CA SER A 275 31.22 -18.02 -19.68
C SER A 275 30.72 -17.26 -18.46
N GLN A 276 30.30 -16.01 -18.62
CA GLN A 276 29.80 -15.13 -17.56
C GLN A 276 28.35 -15.44 -17.17
N LEU A 277 27.55 -15.99 -18.10
CA LEU A 277 26.11 -16.17 -17.95
C LEU A 277 25.76 -16.98 -16.70
N LYS A 278 26.56 -18.03 -16.42
CA LYS A 278 26.30 -18.90 -15.24
C LYS A 278 26.34 -18.12 -13.96
N ASN A 279 27.39 -17.38 -13.72
CA ASN A 279 27.59 -16.64 -12.46
C ASN A 279 26.51 -15.58 -12.26
N PHE A 280 26.21 -14.79 -13.30
CA PHE A 280 25.21 -13.72 -13.20
C PHE A 280 23.77 -14.24 -13.04
N VAL A 281 23.43 -15.37 -13.68
CA VAL A 281 22.12 -16.00 -13.49
C VAL A 281 22.00 -16.59 -12.08
N GLU A 282 23.06 -17.22 -11.54
CA GLU A 282 23.04 -17.71 -10.16
C GLU A 282 22.91 -16.58 -9.14
N GLU A 283 23.58 -15.45 -9.35
CA GLU A 283 23.42 -14.25 -8.51
C GLU A 283 22.01 -13.66 -8.62
N ALA A 284 21.46 -13.61 -9.82
CA ALA A 284 20.11 -13.11 -10.06
C ALA A 284 19.01 -13.96 -9.39
N PHE A 285 19.24 -15.29 -9.23
CA PHE A 285 18.32 -16.17 -8.52
C PHE A 285 18.46 -16.08 -7.00
N LYS A 286 19.58 -15.55 -6.47
CA LYS A 286 19.78 -15.32 -5.02
C LYS A 286 19.26 -13.97 -4.56
N ALA A 287 19.08 -13.02 -5.44
CA ALA A 287 18.65 -11.64 -5.15
C ALA A 287 17.14 -11.53 -4.95
#